data_55c6755240c4148cff325a79df12d452
#
_entry.id   55c6755240c4148cff325a79df12d452
#
_cell.length_a   1.000
_cell.length_b   1.000
_cell.length_c   1.000
_cell.angle_alpha   90.00
_cell.angle_beta   90.00
_cell.angle_gamma   90.00
#
_symmetry.space_group_name_H-M   'P 1'
#
loop_
_entity.id
_entity.type
_entity.pdbx_description
1 polymer ?
#
loop_
_entity_poly.entity_id
_entity_poly.type
_entity_poly.pdbx_seq_one_letter_code
_entity_poly.pdbx_strand_id
1 'polypeptide(L)'
;LWYAEIKYGTGVVPRVEDRKWGHMKVIVVDVQKGITDARLYNYEGFLVRMKRLLTAARQSNVEVIYVKHDDGPGSGFSVGDEDFEIADALAPMEGEKIFIKEYNSCFSNKKFEAYLEECEENTLIVVGLQSDFCINATILSAFDREYRIIVPKGCNTTFDNDYMDGATTYRFYNEYVWPDRFAQCISVEDTIHLMLGQRRLAI
;
A
#
# COMPACT_ATOMS: atom_id res chain seq x y z
N LEU A 1 19.13 13.20 0.91
CA LEU A 1 20.30 13.28 1.85
C LEU A 1 19.97 14.18 3.03
N TRP A 2 19.58 15.44 2.81
CA TRP A 2 19.34 16.41 3.89
C TRP A 2 18.19 16.04 4.84
N TYR A 3 17.11 15.44 4.31
CA TYR A 3 15.93 15.07 5.10
C TYR A 3 16.16 13.80 5.95
N ALA A 4 17.03 12.89 5.46
CA ALA A 4 17.42 11.70 6.20
C ALA A 4 18.33 12.04 7.40
N GLU A 5 19.18 13.05 7.27
CA GLU A 5 20.06 13.52 8.36
C GLU A 5 19.29 14.16 9.51
N ILE A 6 18.17 14.84 9.23
CA ILE A 6 17.35 15.49 10.26
C ILE A 6 16.58 14.46 11.13
N LYS A 7 16.09 13.38 10.55
CA LYS A 7 15.23 12.43 11.27
C LYS A 7 16.01 11.34 12.01
N TYR A 8 17.21 10.98 11.55
CA TYR A 8 17.92 9.80 12.06
C TYR A 8 19.24 10.10 12.77
N GLY A 9 19.59 11.36 13.00
CA GLY A 9 20.78 11.80 13.75
C GLY A 9 22.03 10.97 13.41
N THR A 10 23.02 11.56 12.72
CA THR A 10 24.27 10.91 12.32
C THR A 10 24.22 9.91 11.16
N GLY A 11 23.83 10.38 9.97
CA GLY A 11 24.52 10.03 8.72
C GLY A 11 24.42 8.61 8.14
N VAL A 12 23.72 7.66 8.76
CA VAL A 12 23.55 6.33 8.17
C VAL A 12 22.08 5.95 8.23
N VAL A 13 21.38 6.09 7.10
CA VAL A 13 20.10 5.39 6.92
C VAL A 13 20.44 3.89 7.00
N PRO A 14 19.94 3.16 8.01
CA PRO A 14 20.25 1.73 8.12
C PRO A 14 19.83 1.04 6.81
N ARG A 15 20.76 0.28 6.21
CA ARG A 15 20.43 -0.52 5.03
C ARG A 15 19.27 -1.45 5.35
N VAL A 16 18.50 -1.84 4.34
CA VAL A 16 17.37 -2.79 4.47
C VAL A 16 17.78 -4.04 5.28
N GLU A 17 19.01 -4.45 5.14
CA GLU A 17 19.64 -5.62 5.76
C GLU A 17 19.81 -5.51 7.29
N ASP A 18 19.94 -4.30 7.83
CA ASP A 18 20.20 -4.04 9.25
C ASP A 18 18.92 -3.82 10.07
N ARG A 19 17.76 -3.77 9.41
CA ARG A 19 16.48 -3.51 10.08
C ARG A 19 15.79 -4.81 10.45
N LYS A 20 15.60 -5.05 11.74
CA LYS A 20 14.59 -6.03 12.16
C LYS A 20 13.24 -5.47 11.76
N TRP A 21 12.64 -6.04 10.71
CA TRP A 21 11.25 -5.81 10.38
C TRP A 21 10.42 -6.47 11.48
N GLY A 22 9.70 -5.65 12.24
CA GLY A 22 8.73 -6.13 13.21
C GLY A 22 7.55 -6.83 12.53
N HIS A 23 6.51 -7.10 13.27
CA HIS A 23 5.26 -7.58 12.70
C HIS A 23 4.77 -6.63 11.60
N MET A 24 4.20 -7.17 10.54
CA MET A 24 3.79 -6.43 9.34
C MET A 24 2.30 -6.58 9.11
N LYS A 25 1.69 -5.56 8.48
CA LYS A 25 0.34 -5.63 7.94
C LYS A 25 0.31 -5.21 6.48
N VAL A 26 -0.52 -5.87 5.67
CA VAL A 26 -0.79 -5.45 4.30
C VAL A 26 -2.03 -4.57 4.30
N ILE A 27 -1.90 -3.35 3.80
CA ILE A 27 -3.00 -2.40 3.64
C ILE A 27 -3.37 -2.34 2.16
N VAL A 28 -4.52 -2.89 1.83
CA VAL A 28 -5.07 -2.96 0.47
C VAL A 28 -6.03 -1.78 0.29
N VAL A 29 -5.64 -0.82 -0.52
CA VAL A 29 -6.32 0.48 -0.65
C VAL A 29 -7.13 0.51 -1.94
N ASP A 30 -8.43 0.77 -1.83
CA ASP A 30 -9.36 1.14 -2.90
C ASP A 30 -9.38 0.22 -4.14
N VAL A 31 -9.18 -1.08 -3.95
CA VAL A 31 -9.29 -2.06 -5.05
C VAL A 31 -10.77 -2.39 -5.35
N GLN A 32 -11.56 -1.34 -5.62
CA GLN A 32 -13.00 -1.40 -5.82
C GLN A 32 -13.38 -1.56 -7.30
N LYS A 33 -14.53 -2.17 -7.61
CA LYS A 33 -14.96 -2.54 -8.97
C LYS A 33 -14.96 -1.36 -9.93
N GLY A 34 -15.43 -0.20 -9.51
CA GLY A 34 -15.55 0.97 -10.37
C GLY A 34 -14.24 1.58 -10.87
N ILE A 35 -13.13 1.24 -10.18
CA ILE A 35 -11.79 1.78 -10.49
C ILE A 35 -10.71 0.70 -10.67
N THR A 36 -11.07 -0.59 -10.66
CA THR A 36 -10.12 -1.69 -10.82
C THR A 36 -10.34 -2.40 -12.15
N ASP A 37 -9.90 -1.79 -13.24
CA ASP A 37 -10.12 -2.28 -14.60
C ASP A 37 -8.96 -1.99 -15.56
N ALA A 38 -9.13 -2.40 -16.83
CA ALA A 38 -8.12 -2.31 -17.87
C ALA A 38 -7.65 -0.89 -18.24
N ARG A 39 -8.29 0.15 -17.75
CA ARG A 39 -7.84 1.55 -17.90
C ARG A 39 -6.61 1.86 -17.06
N LEU A 40 -6.34 1.06 -16.02
CA LEU A 40 -5.17 1.20 -15.15
C LEU A 40 -3.88 0.84 -15.88
N TYR A 41 -2.81 1.59 -15.59
CA TYR A 41 -1.48 1.23 -16.06
C TYR A 41 -1.09 -0.19 -15.63
N ASN A 42 -0.68 -1.01 -16.60
CA ASN A 42 -0.22 -2.39 -16.40
C ASN A 42 -1.18 -3.25 -15.56
N TYR A 43 -2.49 -3.12 -15.80
CA TYR A 43 -3.56 -3.77 -15.03
C TYR A 43 -3.35 -5.27 -14.81
N GLU A 44 -3.08 -6.03 -15.87
CA GLU A 44 -2.86 -7.48 -15.77
C GLU A 44 -1.65 -7.82 -14.89
N GLY A 45 -0.55 -7.09 -15.08
CA GLY A 45 0.64 -7.23 -14.24
C GLY A 45 0.39 -6.86 -12.78
N PHE A 46 -0.43 -5.84 -12.53
CA PHE A 46 -0.87 -5.44 -11.19
C PHE A 46 -1.67 -6.58 -10.55
N LEU A 47 -2.69 -7.13 -11.21
CA LEU A 47 -3.49 -8.23 -10.68
C LEU A 47 -2.66 -9.46 -10.32
N VAL A 48 -1.75 -9.86 -11.21
CA VAL A 48 -0.87 -11.02 -10.97
C VAL A 48 -0.02 -10.81 -9.72
N ARG A 49 0.58 -9.63 -9.57
CA ARG A 49 1.44 -9.31 -8.41
C ARG A 49 0.65 -9.19 -7.13
N MET A 50 -0.52 -8.55 -7.17
CA MET A 50 -1.42 -8.44 -6.01
C MET A 50 -1.85 -9.81 -5.50
N LYS A 51 -2.34 -10.69 -6.38
CA LYS A 51 -2.74 -12.06 -6.01
C LYS A 51 -1.60 -12.83 -5.37
N ARG A 52 -0.39 -12.73 -5.93
CA ARG A 52 0.80 -13.39 -5.40
C ARG A 52 1.18 -12.86 -4.02
N LEU A 53 1.17 -11.54 -3.84
CA LEU A 53 1.48 -10.90 -2.56
C LEU A 53 0.46 -11.27 -1.48
N LEU A 54 -0.85 -11.16 -1.78
CA LEU A 54 -1.92 -11.48 -0.84
C LEU A 54 -1.89 -12.95 -0.43
N THR A 55 -1.64 -13.86 -1.39
CA THR A 55 -1.47 -15.28 -1.09
C THR A 55 -0.31 -15.51 -0.11
N ALA A 56 0.83 -14.87 -0.34
CA ALA A 56 1.99 -14.99 0.53
C ALA A 56 1.76 -14.38 1.92
N ALA A 57 1.07 -13.25 2.01
CA ALA A 57 0.70 -12.63 3.28
C ALA A 57 -0.16 -13.56 4.14
N ARG A 58 -1.21 -14.13 3.53
CA ARG A 58 -2.11 -15.11 4.17
C ARG A 58 -1.38 -16.37 4.63
N GLN A 59 -0.47 -16.90 3.81
CA GLN A 59 0.36 -18.06 4.16
C GLN A 59 1.37 -17.78 5.28
N SER A 60 1.76 -16.52 5.44
CA SER A 60 2.74 -16.09 6.46
C SER A 60 2.07 -15.57 7.74
N ASN A 61 0.75 -15.65 7.84
CA ASN A 61 -0.05 -15.04 8.92
C ASN A 61 0.19 -13.52 9.06
N VAL A 62 0.55 -12.85 7.98
CA VAL A 62 0.58 -11.38 7.90
C VAL A 62 -0.85 -10.91 7.66
N GLU A 63 -1.36 -10.08 8.57
CA GLU A 63 -2.73 -9.59 8.48
C GLU A 63 -2.93 -8.74 7.23
N VAL A 64 -4.03 -9.01 6.52
CA VAL A 64 -4.48 -8.23 5.35
C VAL A 64 -5.67 -7.39 5.75
N ILE A 65 -5.59 -6.10 5.54
CA ILE A 65 -6.62 -5.12 5.87
C ILE A 65 -7.02 -4.40 4.58
N TYR A 66 -8.30 -4.36 4.30
CA TYR A 66 -8.85 -3.60 3.18
C TYR A 66 -9.35 -2.23 3.64
N VAL A 67 -9.14 -1.23 2.80
CA VAL A 67 -9.73 0.09 2.99
C VAL A 67 -10.44 0.47 1.70
N LYS A 68 -11.75 0.76 1.78
CA LYS A 68 -12.59 1.20 0.65
C LYS A 68 -12.80 2.70 0.73
N HIS A 69 -12.83 3.37 -0.42
CA HIS A 69 -13.20 4.78 -0.53
C HIS A 69 -14.70 4.91 -0.75
N ASP A 70 -15.31 5.86 -0.06
CA ASP A 70 -16.73 6.21 -0.18
C ASP A 70 -16.89 7.69 -0.59
N ASP A 71 -17.40 7.92 -1.79
CA ASP A 71 -17.66 9.28 -2.32
C ASP A 71 -19.00 9.86 -1.82
N GLY A 72 -19.70 9.11 -0.99
CA GLY A 72 -20.99 9.52 -0.41
C GLY A 72 -22.22 9.11 -1.24
N PRO A 73 -23.39 9.18 -0.60
CA PRO A 73 -24.65 8.72 -1.20
C PRO A 73 -24.97 9.42 -2.52
N GLY A 74 -25.31 8.64 -3.54
CA GLY A 74 -25.71 9.14 -4.86
C GLY A 74 -24.55 9.41 -5.82
N SER A 75 -23.31 9.16 -5.41
CA SER A 75 -22.15 9.29 -6.28
C SER A 75 -22.03 8.16 -7.31
N GLY A 76 -22.66 7.00 -7.06
CA GLY A 76 -22.42 5.75 -7.78
C GLY A 76 -21.22 4.99 -7.25
N PHE A 77 -20.54 5.53 -6.22
CA PHE A 77 -19.35 4.94 -5.59
C PHE A 77 -19.44 5.02 -4.05
N SER A 78 -20.56 4.53 -3.51
CA SER A 78 -20.88 4.56 -2.09
C SER A 78 -21.49 3.24 -1.62
N VAL A 79 -21.66 3.11 -0.33
CA VAL A 79 -22.25 1.91 0.28
C VAL A 79 -23.57 1.55 -0.38
N GLY A 80 -23.65 0.35 -0.94
CA GLY A 80 -24.82 -0.16 -1.68
C GLY A 80 -24.69 -0.09 -3.20
N ASP A 81 -23.70 0.64 -3.73
CA ASP A 81 -23.40 0.67 -5.16
C ASP A 81 -22.49 -0.51 -5.55
N GLU A 82 -22.67 -1.05 -6.76
CA GLU A 82 -21.83 -2.16 -7.23
C GLU A 82 -20.36 -1.74 -7.39
N ASP A 83 -20.12 -0.54 -7.88
CA ASP A 83 -18.78 0.00 -8.09
C ASP A 83 -18.01 0.23 -6.79
N PHE A 84 -18.73 0.38 -5.67
CA PHE A 84 -18.14 0.47 -4.33
C PHE A 84 -17.58 -0.85 -3.82
N GLU A 85 -18.07 -2.00 -4.32
CA GLU A 85 -17.63 -3.30 -3.82
C GLU A 85 -16.20 -3.63 -4.27
N ILE A 86 -15.48 -4.43 -3.47
CA ILE A 86 -14.12 -4.88 -3.80
C ILE A 86 -14.16 -5.73 -5.06
N ALA A 87 -13.22 -5.51 -5.96
CA ALA A 87 -13.09 -6.27 -7.21
C ALA A 87 -12.91 -7.75 -6.91
N ASP A 88 -13.70 -8.61 -7.55
CA ASP A 88 -13.75 -10.05 -7.29
C ASP A 88 -12.38 -10.74 -7.41
N ALA A 89 -11.54 -10.23 -8.32
CA ALA A 89 -10.19 -10.73 -8.55
C ALA A 89 -9.25 -10.57 -7.32
N LEU A 90 -9.58 -9.65 -6.41
CA LEU A 90 -8.81 -9.30 -5.21
C LEU A 90 -9.66 -9.37 -3.94
N ALA A 91 -10.75 -10.13 -3.96
CA ALA A 91 -11.69 -10.24 -2.85
C ALA A 91 -11.02 -10.60 -1.52
N PRO A 92 -11.50 -10.03 -0.41
CA PRO A 92 -11.03 -10.40 0.92
C PRO A 92 -11.43 -11.83 1.27
N MET A 93 -10.66 -12.47 2.13
CA MET A 93 -11.06 -13.73 2.76
C MET A 93 -11.93 -13.46 4.00
N GLU A 94 -12.67 -14.48 4.41
CA GLU A 94 -13.46 -14.43 5.64
C GLU A 94 -12.58 -14.05 6.84
N GLY A 95 -13.02 -13.06 7.61
CA GLY A 95 -12.30 -12.55 8.78
C GLY A 95 -11.29 -11.42 8.50
N GLU A 96 -10.97 -11.14 7.24
CA GLU A 96 -10.15 -9.96 6.92
C GLU A 96 -10.92 -8.66 7.15
N LYS A 97 -10.28 -7.69 7.79
CA LYS A 97 -10.92 -6.42 8.15
C LYS A 97 -11.09 -5.50 6.96
N ILE A 98 -12.23 -4.81 6.94
CA ILE A 98 -12.56 -3.80 5.94
C ILE A 98 -12.92 -2.50 6.66
N PHE A 99 -12.22 -1.43 6.32
CA PHE A 99 -12.54 -0.07 6.76
C PHE A 99 -13.03 0.78 5.58
N ILE A 100 -13.80 1.81 5.87
CA ILE A 100 -14.33 2.74 4.87
C ILE A 100 -13.79 4.12 5.18
N LYS A 101 -13.28 4.84 4.19
CA LYS A 101 -12.79 6.21 4.30
C LYS A 101 -13.47 7.12 3.29
N GLU A 102 -13.58 8.41 3.62
CA GLU A 102 -14.16 9.46 2.79
C GLU A 102 -13.12 10.44 2.23
N TYR A 103 -11.86 10.28 2.62
CA TYR A 103 -10.73 11.10 2.17
C TYR A 103 -9.61 10.21 1.63
N ASN A 104 -8.62 10.81 0.97
CA ASN A 104 -7.56 10.04 0.31
C ASN A 104 -6.77 9.14 1.26
N SER A 105 -6.35 9.65 2.43
CA SER A 105 -5.57 8.86 3.37
C SER A 105 -6.43 7.83 4.12
N CYS A 106 -5.93 6.59 4.28
CA CYS A 106 -6.55 5.58 5.14
C CYS A 106 -6.65 6.04 6.60
N PHE A 107 -5.73 6.88 7.06
CA PHE A 107 -5.71 7.44 8.40
C PHE A 107 -6.79 8.51 8.65
N SER A 108 -7.57 8.88 7.63
CA SER A 108 -8.78 9.69 7.84
C SER A 108 -9.87 8.92 8.56
N ASN A 109 -9.90 7.59 8.46
CA ASN A 109 -10.78 6.73 9.25
C ASN A 109 -10.18 6.53 10.65
N LYS A 110 -10.81 7.10 11.67
CA LYS A 110 -10.32 7.04 13.06
C LYS A 110 -10.35 5.64 13.68
N LYS A 111 -11.22 4.74 13.20
CA LYS A 111 -11.24 3.34 13.67
C LYS A 111 -10.06 2.55 13.09
N PHE A 112 -9.68 2.84 11.84
CA PHE A 112 -8.47 2.26 11.23
C PHE A 112 -7.20 2.74 11.96
N GLU A 113 -7.11 4.03 12.22
CA GLU A 113 -5.98 4.63 12.97
C GLU A 113 -5.85 4.00 14.36
N ALA A 114 -6.94 4.02 15.15
CA ALA A 114 -6.96 3.41 16.50
C ALA A 114 -6.61 1.92 16.46
N TYR A 115 -7.13 1.17 15.49
CA TYR A 115 -6.79 -0.24 15.33
C TYR A 115 -5.29 -0.46 15.09
N LEU A 116 -4.64 0.37 14.28
CA LEU A 116 -3.20 0.25 14.06
C LEU A 116 -2.38 0.66 15.29
N GLU A 117 -2.86 1.65 16.08
CA GLU A 117 -2.21 2.09 17.32
C GLU A 117 -2.28 1.04 18.42
N GLU A 118 -3.36 0.25 18.49
CA GLU A 118 -3.49 -0.86 19.42
C GLU A 118 -2.58 -2.05 19.09
N CYS A 119 -2.08 -2.09 17.88
CA CYS A 119 -1.18 -3.13 17.42
C CYS A 119 0.27 -2.70 17.63
N GLU A 120 1.12 -3.62 18.07
CA GLU A 120 2.57 -3.37 18.21
C GLU A 120 3.31 -3.33 16.86
N GLU A 121 2.60 -3.55 15.76
CA GLU A 121 3.18 -3.54 14.42
C GLU A 121 3.48 -2.12 13.96
N ASN A 122 4.69 -1.94 13.49
CA ASN A 122 5.16 -0.65 12.99
C ASN A 122 5.53 -0.67 11.49
N THR A 123 5.22 -1.75 10.79
CA THR A 123 5.54 -1.90 9.37
C THR A 123 4.28 -2.13 8.55
N LEU A 124 4.03 -1.23 7.59
CA LEU A 124 2.88 -1.29 6.69
C LEU A 124 3.35 -1.58 5.27
N ILE A 125 2.78 -2.61 4.66
CA ILE A 125 2.93 -2.91 3.23
C ILE A 125 1.73 -2.28 2.54
N VAL A 126 1.94 -1.17 1.82
CA VAL A 126 0.86 -0.38 1.20
C VAL A 126 0.74 -0.73 -0.27
N VAL A 127 -0.46 -1.17 -0.69
CA VAL A 127 -0.77 -1.64 -2.04
C VAL A 127 -2.15 -1.18 -2.49
N GLY A 128 -2.43 -1.15 -3.79
CA GLY A 128 -3.76 -0.80 -4.34
C GLY A 128 -3.76 0.44 -5.21
N LEU A 129 -4.76 1.28 -5.07
CA LEU A 129 -5.09 2.41 -5.95
C LEU A 129 -5.29 3.73 -5.18
N GLN A 130 -5.10 4.88 -5.79
CA GLN A 130 -4.28 5.14 -6.98
C GLN A 130 -2.93 5.67 -6.51
N SER A 131 -1.86 5.42 -7.26
CA SER A 131 -0.48 5.81 -6.87
C SER A 131 -0.37 7.28 -6.47
N ASP A 132 -0.97 8.17 -7.24
CA ASP A 132 -0.91 9.64 -7.08
C ASP A 132 -1.91 10.21 -6.07
N PHE A 133 -2.92 9.44 -5.67
CA PHE A 133 -3.96 9.88 -4.73
C PHE A 133 -3.90 9.12 -3.40
N CYS A 134 -4.73 8.10 -3.23
CA CYS A 134 -4.94 7.45 -1.94
C CYS A 134 -3.71 6.70 -1.44
N ILE A 135 -2.92 6.10 -2.34
CA ILE A 135 -1.65 5.45 -1.97
C ILE A 135 -0.66 6.51 -1.47
N ASN A 136 -0.44 7.59 -2.24
CA ASN A 136 0.47 8.66 -1.83
C ASN A 136 0.05 9.29 -0.50
N ALA A 137 -1.22 9.65 -0.36
CA ALA A 137 -1.75 10.25 0.87
C ALA A 137 -1.59 9.31 2.09
N THR A 138 -1.79 8.01 1.91
CA THR A 138 -1.63 7.01 2.96
C THR A 138 -0.16 6.85 3.34
N ILE A 139 0.75 6.79 2.37
CA ILE A 139 2.20 6.71 2.61
C ILE A 139 2.69 7.92 3.41
N LEU A 140 2.33 9.14 3.01
CA LEU A 140 2.74 10.35 3.72
C LEU A 140 2.17 10.38 5.15
N SER A 141 0.89 10.05 5.31
CA SER A 141 0.24 10.01 6.62
C SER A 141 0.85 8.93 7.54
N ALA A 142 1.21 7.77 6.99
CA ALA A 142 1.88 6.71 7.74
C ALA A 142 3.31 7.13 8.14
N PHE A 143 4.03 7.80 7.24
CA PHE A 143 5.37 8.31 7.50
C PHE A 143 5.39 9.33 8.65
N ASP A 144 4.44 10.26 8.66
CA ASP A 144 4.31 11.26 9.73
C ASP A 144 3.97 10.63 11.09
N ARG A 145 3.40 9.42 11.09
CA ARG A 145 3.11 8.59 12.28
C ARG A 145 4.21 7.59 12.62
N GLU A 146 5.37 7.73 11.98
CA GLU A 146 6.57 6.93 12.22
C GLU A 146 6.46 5.43 11.83
N TYR A 147 5.44 5.05 11.05
CA TYR A 147 5.39 3.72 10.47
C TYR A 147 6.53 3.52 9.47
N ARG A 148 7.05 2.31 9.43
CA ARG A 148 7.89 1.85 8.32
C ARG A 148 6.99 1.43 7.17
N ILE A 149 7.31 1.86 5.96
CA ILE A 149 6.45 1.62 4.82
C ILE A 149 7.21 0.86 3.75
N ILE A 150 6.61 -0.24 3.30
CA ILE A 150 7.06 -1.01 2.14
C ILE A 150 6.03 -0.82 1.03
N VAL A 151 6.50 -0.49 -0.15
CA VAL A 151 5.69 -0.43 -1.38
C VAL A 151 6.24 -1.46 -2.36
N PRO A 152 5.56 -2.62 -2.50
CA PRO A 152 5.99 -3.65 -3.45
C PRO A 152 5.80 -3.16 -4.88
N LYS A 153 6.86 -3.19 -5.68
CA LYS A 153 6.83 -2.72 -7.07
C LYS A 153 5.78 -3.45 -7.90
N GLY A 154 4.90 -2.69 -8.54
CA GLY A 154 3.80 -3.18 -9.36
C GLY A 154 2.58 -3.69 -8.58
N CYS A 155 2.53 -3.48 -7.25
CA CYS A 155 1.34 -3.70 -6.43
C CYS A 155 0.57 -2.40 -6.12
N ASN A 156 0.89 -1.32 -6.80
CA ASN A 156 0.06 -0.14 -6.92
C ASN A 156 0.02 0.30 -8.38
N THR A 157 -1.00 1.07 -8.76
CA THR A 157 -1.16 1.57 -10.13
C THR A 157 -2.08 2.78 -10.14
N THR A 158 -2.23 3.42 -11.32
CA THR A 158 -3.08 4.59 -11.54
C THR A 158 -3.54 4.69 -12.97
N PHE A 159 -4.43 5.63 -13.26
CA PHE A 159 -4.90 5.99 -14.58
C PHE A 159 -3.98 7.02 -15.26
N ASP A 160 -4.19 7.21 -16.57
CA ASP A 160 -3.72 8.40 -17.25
C ASP A 160 -4.43 9.64 -16.68
N ASN A 161 -3.75 10.78 -16.65
CA ASN A 161 -4.32 12.05 -16.28
C ASN A 161 -3.94 13.13 -17.31
N ASP A 162 -4.46 14.35 -17.15
CA ASP A 162 -4.28 15.44 -18.11
C ASP A 162 -2.81 15.86 -18.32
N TYR A 163 -1.90 15.47 -17.46
CA TYR A 163 -0.49 15.86 -17.47
C TYR A 163 0.46 14.72 -17.76
N MET A 164 0.13 13.50 -17.33
CA MET A 164 1.01 12.34 -17.43
C MET A 164 0.20 11.07 -17.73
N ASP A 165 0.77 10.18 -18.52
CA ASP A 165 0.25 8.82 -18.62
C ASP A 165 0.46 8.05 -17.29
N GLY A 166 -0.32 7.01 -17.08
CA GLY A 166 -0.26 6.20 -15.86
C GLY A 166 1.11 5.57 -15.63
N ALA A 167 1.83 5.23 -16.71
CA ALA A 167 3.19 4.69 -16.62
C ALA A 167 4.17 5.72 -16.06
N THR A 168 4.09 6.95 -16.51
CA THR A 168 4.94 8.05 -16.05
C THR A 168 4.59 8.43 -14.61
N THR A 169 3.30 8.54 -14.30
CA THR A 169 2.81 8.80 -12.95
C THR A 169 3.27 7.71 -11.99
N TYR A 170 3.08 6.44 -12.34
CA TYR A 170 3.55 5.30 -11.55
C TYR A 170 5.05 5.40 -11.26
N ARG A 171 5.89 5.60 -12.29
CA ARG A 171 7.35 5.72 -12.13
C ARG A 171 7.74 6.92 -11.29
N PHE A 172 7.09 8.07 -11.47
CA PHE A 172 7.36 9.28 -10.69
C PHE A 172 7.23 9.03 -9.20
N TYR A 173 6.16 8.35 -8.76
CA TYR A 173 5.98 8.04 -7.34
C TYR A 173 6.87 6.90 -6.86
N ASN A 174 6.93 5.78 -7.59
CA ASN A 174 7.62 4.56 -7.15
C ASN A 174 9.14 4.61 -7.29
N GLU A 175 9.69 5.48 -8.16
CA GLU A 175 11.12 5.54 -8.44
C GLU A 175 11.77 6.86 -7.99
N TYR A 176 10.98 7.93 -7.76
CA TYR A 176 11.48 9.24 -7.39
C TYR A 176 10.91 9.79 -6.08
N VAL A 177 9.58 9.82 -5.90
CA VAL A 177 8.97 10.50 -4.74
C VAL A 177 9.17 9.69 -3.46
N TRP A 178 8.81 8.41 -3.47
CA TRP A 178 8.78 7.59 -2.25
C TRP A 178 10.12 6.96 -1.85
N PRO A 179 10.97 6.45 -2.79
CA PRO A 179 12.19 5.73 -2.41
C PRO A 179 13.11 6.57 -1.53
N ASP A 180 13.68 5.93 -0.51
CA ASP A 180 14.66 6.49 0.43
C ASP A 180 14.22 7.75 1.20
N ARG A 181 12.98 8.19 0.99
CA ARG A 181 12.41 9.35 1.68
C ARG A 181 11.22 8.97 2.54
N PHE A 182 10.21 8.32 1.98
CA PHE A 182 8.96 8.00 2.67
C PHE A 182 8.75 6.50 2.82
N ALA A 183 9.18 5.70 1.85
CA ALA A 183 8.93 4.28 1.81
C ALA A 183 10.10 3.51 1.17
N GLN A 184 10.12 2.20 1.38
CA GLN A 184 11.00 1.30 0.66
C GLN A 184 10.24 0.67 -0.50
N CYS A 185 10.59 1.06 -1.73
CA CYS A 185 10.02 0.52 -2.95
C CYS A 185 10.86 -0.67 -3.42
N ILE A 186 10.50 -1.87 -2.97
CA ILE A 186 11.24 -3.11 -3.25
C ILE A 186 10.45 -4.06 -4.16
N SER A 187 11.07 -5.14 -4.61
CA SER A 187 10.37 -6.13 -5.43
C SER A 187 9.29 -6.88 -4.65
N VAL A 188 8.29 -7.46 -5.35
CA VAL A 188 7.32 -8.34 -4.72
C VAL A 188 8.00 -9.55 -4.08
N GLU A 189 9.03 -10.07 -4.75
CA GLU A 189 9.84 -11.19 -4.27
C GLU A 189 10.53 -10.87 -2.93
N ASP A 190 11.16 -9.71 -2.82
CA ASP A 190 11.83 -9.29 -1.59
C ASP A 190 10.81 -9.03 -0.47
N THR A 191 9.65 -8.44 -0.80
CA THR A 191 8.55 -8.26 0.16
C THR A 191 8.05 -9.61 0.69
N ILE A 192 7.85 -10.60 -0.18
CA ILE A 192 7.44 -11.96 0.21
C ILE A 192 8.51 -12.62 1.09
N HIS A 193 9.79 -12.47 0.77
CA HIS A 193 10.86 -12.99 1.60
C HIS A 193 10.88 -12.35 3.00
N LEU A 194 10.59 -11.06 3.10
CA LEU A 194 10.46 -10.38 4.40
C LEU A 194 9.29 -10.96 5.21
N MET A 195 8.11 -11.13 4.59
CA MET A 195 6.93 -11.72 5.25
C MET A 195 7.20 -13.15 5.73
N LEU A 196 7.93 -13.94 4.96
CA LEU A 196 8.29 -15.32 5.34
C LEU A 196 9.43 -15.39 6.37
N GLY A 197 9.98 -14.25 6.81
CA GLY A 197 11.12 -14.20 7.72
C GLY A 197 12.42 -14.75 7.11
N GLN A 198 12.45 -14.97 5.81
CA GLN A 198 13.60 -15.45 5.06
C GLN A 198 14.49 -14.26 4.70
N ARG A 199 15.64 -14.13 5.39
CA ARG A 199 16.69 -13.20 4.95
C ARG A 199 17.31 -13.78 3.67
N ARG A 200 17.31 -13.03 2.56
CA ARG A 200 18.26 -13.31 1.48
C ARG A 200 19.65 -13.21 2.10
N LEU A 201 20.37 -14.31 2.17
CA LEU A 201 21.81 -14.27 2.35
C LEU A 201 22.36 -13.52 1.14
N ALA A 202 22.92 -12.34 1.38
CA ALA A 202 23.64 -11.61 0.35
C ALA A 202 24.78 -12.52 -0.14
N ILE A 203 24.74 -12.82 -1.44
CA ILE A 203 25.86 -13.47 -2.16
C ILE A 203 26.80 -12.37 -2.62
#